data_a56bf49f554179f3525dc3f19dbbd800
#
_entry.id   a56bf49f554179f3525dc3f19dbbd800
#
_cell.length_a   1.000
_cell.length_b   1.000
_cell.length_c   1.000
_cell.angle_alpha   90.00
_cell.angle_beta   90.00
_cell.angle_gamma   90.00
#
_symmetry.space_group_name_H-M   'P 1'
#
loop_
_entity.id
_entity.type
_entity.pdbx_description
1 polymer ?
#
loop_
_entity_poly.entity_id
_entity_poly.type
_entity_poly.pdbx_seq_one_letter_code
_entity_poly.pdbx_strand_id
1 'polypeptide(L)'
;HGVDPEDKDGFYRMLKVYAENMAEHRQNVFRVSLELIRSSRAADGSLHLDFSEFDRWADVFWDTGRMDLLETGFVARFGEGGWSSREVLLRDFSVKDEPSGKTVRLDGKEFLPKFLPALVEHLREKKWLDKTVFHICDEPSNHNVMPWREASDFVHQCAPELRRIDAIETTHCLDRLEVWVPKLNHLSTWQNAYEEAQRRGNEMWLYTVGIFQGGSLPNKTVDVPLIDS
;
A
#
# COMPACT_ATOMS: atom_id res chain seq x y z
N HIS A 1 21.70 -10.98 5.19
CA HIS A 1 21.11 -11.05 6.52
C HIS A 1 21.25 -12.43 7.22
N GLY A 2 22.10 -13.33 6.74
CA GLY A 2 22.45 -14.57 7.45
C GLY A 2 21.45 -15.72 7.34
N VAL A 3 20.40 -15.59 6.55
CA VAL A 3 19.46 -16.67 6.24
C VAL A 3 19.66 -17.12 4.80
N ASP A 4 19.76 -18.43 4.59
CA ASP A 4 19.78 -19.03 3.26
C ASP A 4 18.46 -18.70 2.55
N PRO A 5 18.47 -18.16 1.32
CA PRO A 5 17.26 -17.90 0.55
C PRO A 5 16.36 -19.11 0.34
N GLU A 6 16.93 -20.31 0.37
CA GLU A 6 16.18 -21.57 0.24
C GLU A 6 15.59 -22.06 1.56
N ASP A 7 16.05 -21.56 2.73
CA ASP A 7 15.50 -21.88 4.05
C ASP A 7 14.28 -21.01 4.38
N LYS A 8 13.13 -21.38 3.83
CA LYS A 8 11.87 -20.67 4.09
C LYS A 8 11.51 -20.62 5.58
N ASP A 9 11.73 -21.69 6.31
CA ASP A 9 11.40 -21.74 7.74
C ASP A 9 12.35 -20.84 8.56
N GLY A 10 13.63 -20.81 8.21
CA GLY A 10 14.60 -19.86 8.76
C GLY A 10 14.20 -18.42 8.49
N PHE A 11 13.73 -18.14 7.27
CA PHE A 11 13.22 -16.84 6.91
C PHE A 11 12.02 -16.41 7.78
N TYR A 12 11.02 -17.26 7.97
CA TYR A 12 9.86 -16.95 8.79
C TYR A 12 10.19 -16.84 10.28
N ARG A 13 11.13 -17.64 10.80
CA ARG A 13 11.65 -17.46 12.16
C ARG A 13 12.29 -16.07 12.34
N MET A 14 13.09 -15.62 11.37
CA MET A 14 13.68 -14.29 11.40
C MET A 14 12.64 -13.18 11.27
N LEU A 15 11.67 -13.33 10.35
CA LEU A 15 10.57 -12.37 10.17
C LEU A 15 9.80 -12.18 11.48
N LYS A 16 9.54 -13.26 12.21
CA LYS A 16 8.86 -13.21 13.51
C LYS A 16 9.65 -12.39 14.53
N VAL A 17 10.96 -12.59 14.63
CA VAL A 17 11.82 -11.80 15.52
C VAL A 17 11.77 -10.32 15.18
N TYR A 18 11.77 -9.96 13.89
CA TYR A 18 11.63 -8.56 13.46
C TYR A 18 10.24 -8.01 13.76
N ALA A 19 9.18 -8.78 13.51
CA ALA A 19 7.81 -8.37 13.79
C ALA A 19 7.61 -8.08 15.29
N GLU A 20 8.11 -8.96 16.17
CA GLU A 20 8.08 -8.77 17.62
C GLU A 20 8.85 -7.51 18.03
N ASN A 21 10.07 -7.32 17.51
CA ASN A 21 10.88 -6.12 17.79
C ASN A 21 10.18 -4.84 17.32
N MET A 22 9.64 -4.82 16.10
CA MET A 22 8.89 -3.66 15.59
C MET A 22 7.66 -3.36 16.45
N ALA A 23 6.92 -4.40 16.85
CA ALA A 23 5.74 -4.26 17.71
C ALA A 23 6.11 -3.72 19.11
N GLU A 24 7.22 -4.16 19.70
CA GLU A 24 7.75 -3.61 20.96
C GLU A 24 8.10 -2.12 20.84
N HIS A 25 8.52 -1.68 19.64
CA HIS A 25 8.80 -0.28 19.31
C HIS A 25 7.57 0.48 18.78
N ARG A 26 6.36 -0.01 19.07
CA ARG A 26 5.06 0.61 18.78
C ARG A 26 4.68 0.66 17.30
N GLN A 27 5.33 -0.10 16.43
CA GLN A 27 4.83 -0.27 15.07
C GLN A 27 3.58 -1.14 15.11
N ASN A 28 2.46 -0.64 14.59
CA ASN A 28 1.16 -1.30 14.60
C ASN A 28 0.51 -1.37 13.21
N VAL A 29 1.17 -0.86 12.19
CA VAL A 29 0.79 -0.99 10.77
C VAL A 29 1.90 -1.73 10.05
N PHE A 30 1.55 -2.83 9.37
CA PHE A 30 2.52 -3.66 8.67
C PHE A 30 2.10 -3.87 7.22
N ARG A 31 3.09 -3.72 6.33
CA ARG A 31 2.88 -3.91 4.91
C ARG A 31 3.03 -5.37 4.51
N VAL A 32 2.02 -5.88 3.81
CA VAL A 32 2.03 -7.20 3.18
C VAL A 32 1.86 -7.03 1.67
N SER A 33 2.81 -7.53 0.88
CA SER A 33 2.81 -7.34 -0.56
C SER A 33 1.77 -8.21 -1.26
N LEU A 34 1.07 -7.64 -2.25
CA LEU A 34 0.19 -8.40 -3.15
C LEU A 34 0.95 -9.45 -3.98
N GLU A 35 2.26 -9.31 -4.14
CA GLU A 35 3.09 -10.26 -4.87
C GLU A 35 3.21 -11.64 -4.19
N LEU A 36 2.79 -11.72 -2.91
CA LEU A 36 2.69 -12.98 -2.18
C LEU A 36 1.44 -13.80 -2.57
N ILE A 37 0.48 -13.18 -3.26
CA ILE A 37 -0.71 -13.85 -3.78
C ILE A 37 -0.37 -14.46 -5.14
N ARG A 38 -0.36 -15.78 -5.22
CA ARG A 38 -0.11 -16.46 -6.49
C ARG A 38 -1.37 -16.47 -7.32
N SER A 39 -1.22 -16.15 -8.60
CA SER A 39 -2.34 -16.10 -9.54
C SER A 39 -2.13 -17.07 -10.68
N SER A 40 -3.14 -17.86 -11.03
CA SER A 40 -3.18 -18.63 -12.27
C SER A 40 -4.44 -18.33 -13.07
N ARG A 41 -4.34 -18.49 -14.40
CA ARG A 41 -5.43 -18.30 -15.34
C ARG A 41 -5.79 -19.62 -15.99
N ALA A 42 -7.04 -20.06 -15.80
CA ALA A 42 -7.58 -21.24 -16.45
C ALA A 42 -7.88 -21.02 -17.94
N ALA A 43 -8.21 -22.10 -18.66
CA ALA A 43 -8.52 -22.06 -20.09
C ALA A 43 -9.75 -21.19 -20.45
N ASP A 44 -10.70 -21.06 -19.55
CA ASP A 44 -11.89 -20.22 -19.68
C ASP A 44 -11.65 -18.75 -19.33
N GLY A 45 -10.39 -18.38 -18.94
CA GLY A 45 -9.99 -17.05 -18.55
C GLY A 45 -10.33 -16.67 -17.11
N SER A 46 -10.84 -17.59 -16.29
CA SER A 46 -11.02 -17.37 -14.85
C SER A 46 -9.66 -17.29 -14.15
N LEU A 47 -9.60 -16.52 -13.05
CA LEU A 47 -8.42 -16.44 -12.19
C LEU A 47 -8.60 -17.35 -10.97
N HIS A 48 -7.58 -18.14 -10.69
CA HIS A 48 -7.43 -18.85 -9.43
C HIS A 48 -6.37 -18.13 -8.59
N LEU A 49 -6.68 -17.83 -7.34
CA LEU A 49 -5.83 -17.09 -6.44
C LEU A 49 -5.47 -17.95 -5.24
N ASP A 50 -4.18 -18.03 -4.94
CA ASP A 50 -3.65 -18.71 -3.77
C ASP A 50 -3.10 -17.66 -2.79
N PHE A 51 -3.81 -17.47 -1.69
CA PHE A 51 -3.49 -16.52 -0.63
C PHE A 51 -2.57 -17.10 0.46
N SER A 52 -2.16 -18.35 0.36
CA SER A 52 -1.46 -19.08 1.44
C SER A 52 -0.22 -18.34 1.94
N GLU A 53 0.60 -17.78 1.04
CA GLU A 53 1.83 -17.09 1.40
C GLU A 53 1.54 -15.66 1.92
N PHE A 54 0.53 -15.00 1.38
CA PHE A 54 0.03 -13.72 1.88
C PHE A 54 -0.49 -13.85 3.32
N ASP A 55 -1.29 -14.86 3.57
CA ASP A 55 -1.83 -15.16 4.89
C ASP A 55 -0.72 -15.49 5.89
N ARG A 56 0.19 -16.39 5.51
CA ARG A 56 1.33 -16.77 6.35
C ARG A 56 2.18 -15.56 6.75
N TRP A 57 2.38 -14.62 5.82
CA TRP A 57 3.11 -13.40 6.10
C TRP A 57 2.33 -12.47 7.03
N ALA A 58 1.04 -12.26 6.77
CA ALA A 58 0.17 -11.42 7.59
C ALA A 58 0.03 -11.97 9.02
N ASP A 59 -0.12 -13.30 9.15
CA ASP A 59 -0.27 -13.97 10.45
C ASP A 59 0.94 -13.74 11.36
N VAL A 60 2.18 -13.66 10.81
CA VAL A 60 3.38 -13.32 11.62
C VAL A 60 3.22 -11.98 12.34
N PHE A 61 2.59 -11.00 11.70
CA PHE A 61 2.36 -9.68 12.31
C PHE A 61 1.14 -9.70 13.23
N TRP A 62 0.05 -10.35 12.84
CA TRP A 62 -1.14 -10.50 13.70
C TRP A 62 -0.81 -11.24 15.01
N ASP A 63 0.06 -12.24 14.96
CA ASP A 63 0.50 -13.02 16.12
C ASP A 63 1.26 -12.18 17.17
N THR A 64 1.79 -11.00 16.79
CA THR A 64 2.37 -10.07 17.77
C THR A 64 1.35 -9.51 18.74
N GLY A 65 0.04 -9.59 18.42
CA GLY A 65 -1.06 -9.02 19.18
C GLY A 65 -1.07 -7.48 19.22
N ARG A 66 -0.26 -6.81 18.40
CA ARG A 66 -0.12 -5.35 18.34
C ARG A 66 -0.36 -4.75 16.96
N MET A 67 -0.66 -5.56 15.97
CA MET A 67 -1.03 -5.09 14.66
C MET A 67 -2.46 -4.53 14.68
N ASP A 68 -2.63 -3.27 14.30
CA ASP A 68 -3.94 -2.63 14.15
C ASP A 68 -4.41 -2.65 12.70
N LEU A 69 -3.49 -2.41 11.75
CA LEU A 69 -3.82 -2.32 10.34
C LEU A 69 -2.82 -3.09 9.47
N LEU A 70 -3.38 -3.72 8.44
CA LEU A 70 -2.66 -4.30 7.32
C LEU A 70 -2.59 -3.28 6.18
N GLU A 71 -1.39 -2.97 5.73
CA GLU A 71 -1.15 -2.12 4.57
C GLU A 71 -0.79 -2.99 3.37
N THR A 72 -1.48 -2.77 2.24
CA THR A 72 -1.21 -3.49 0.99
C THR A 72 -1.52 -2.60 -0.22
N GLY A 73 -1.42 -3.12 -1.44
CA GLY A 73 -1.75 -2.36 -2.65
C GLY A 73 -0.55 -2.12 -3.55
N PHE A 74 -0.38 -0.85 -4.01
CA PHE A 74 0.57 -0.42 -5.03
C PHE A 74 0.28 -1.08 -6.39
N VAL A 75 -0.94 -0.83 -6.87
CA VAL A 75 -1.44 -1.37 -8.15
C VAL A 75 -1.14 -0.46 -9.34
N ALA A 76 -0.66 0.74 -9.08
CA ALA A 76 -0.17 1.66 -10.09
C ALA A 76 1.30 2.02 -9.86
N ARG A 77 1.92 2.61 -10.85
CA ARG A 77 3.30 3.10 -10.86
C ARG A 77 3.42 4.35 -11.71
N PHE A 78 4.40 5.15 -11.44
CA PHE A 78 4.76 6.25 -12.34
C PHE A 78 5.28 5.73 -13.70
N GLY A 79 5.07 6.53 -14.74
CA GLY A 79 5.65 6.30 -16.05
C GLY A 79 7.16 6.55 -16.09
N GLU A 80 7.70 6.72 -17.29
CA GLU A 80 9.12 7.02 -17.47
C GLU A 80 9.49 8.33 -16.75
N GLY A 81 10.65 8.34 -16.09
CA GLY A 81 11.07 9.45 -15.21
C GLY A 81 10.65 9.31 -13.74
N GLY A 82 9.98 8.21 -13.38
CA GLY A 82 9.62 7.89 -11.99
C GLY A 82 8.75 8.98 -11.36
N TRP A 83 9.12 9.46 -10.19
CA TRP A 83 8.34 10.46 -9.43
C TRP A 83 8.09 11.78 -10.18
N SER A 84 8.96 12.13 -11.15
CA SER A 84 8.78 13.33 -12.01
C SER A 84 7.88 13.08 -13.21
N SER A 85 7.40 11.85 -13.43
CA SER A 85 6.51 11.51 -14.54
C SER A 85 5.15 12.20 -14.40
N ARG A 86 4.57 12.59 -15.54
CA ARG A 86 3.18 13.02 -15.61
C ARG A 86 2.19 11.87 -15.72
N GLU A 87 2.69 10.65 -15.90
CA GLU A 87 1.88 9.45 -16.07
C GLU A 87 1.82 8.65 -14.77
N VAL A 88 0.65 8.12 -14.48
CA VAL A 88 0.42 7.06 -13.51
C VAL A 88 -0.27 5.92 -14.26
N LEU A 89 0.36 4.77 -14.28
CA LEU A 89 -0.06 3.61 -15.06
C LEU A 89 -0.41 2.46 -14.12
N LEU A 90 -1.50 1.77 -14.37
CA LEU A 90 -1.75 0.50 -13.70
C LEU A 90 -0.61 -0.48 -14.00
N ARG A 91 -0.22 -1.26 -13.01
CA ARG A 91 0.84 -2.27 -13.15
C ARG A 91 0.34 -3.46 -13.94
N ASP A 92 1.26 -4.14 -14.61
CA ASP A 92 1.01 -5.48 -15.12
C ASP A 92 1.25 -6.51 -14.01
N PHE A 93 0.49 -7.61 -14.06
CA PHE A 93 0.57 -8.68 -13.07
C PHE A 93 1.04 -9.98 -13.72
N SER A 94 1.94 -10.68 -13.06
CA SER A 94 2.44 -11.98 -13.49
C SER A 94 1.44 -13.07 -13.09
N VAL A 95 0.98 -13.84 -14.07
CA VAL A 95 -0.02 -14.88 -13.88
C VAL A 95 0.47 -16.17 -14.54
N LYS A 96 0.33 -17.31 -13.87
CA LYS A 96 0.61 -18.61 -14.46
C LYS A 96 -0.55 -19.00 -15.40
N ASP A 97 -0.29 -19.09 -16.68
CA ASP A 97 -1.27 -19.57 -17.66
C ASP A 97 -1.32 -21.12 -17.60
N GLU A 98 -2.39 -21.67 -17.09
CA GLU A 98 -2.52 -23.12 -16.84
C GLU A 98 -2.42 -23.93 -18.12
N PRO A 99 -3.09 -23.55 -19.25
CA PRO A 99 -3.00 -24.30 -20.50
C PRO A 99 -1.59 -24.40 -21.06
N SER A 100 -0.80 -23.34 -21.00
CA SER A 100 0.56 -23.34 -21.53
C SER A 100 1.63 -23.67 -20.49
N GLY A 101 1.30 -23.63 -19.21
CA GLY A 101 2.22 -23.78 -18.08
C GLY A 101 3.21 -22.62 -17.92
N LYS A 102 3.09 -21.56 -18.73
CA LYS A 102 4.01 -20.41 -18.72
C LYS A 102 3.50 -19.27 -17.85
N THR A 103 4.41 -18.45 -17.35
CA THR A 103 4.05 -17.17 -16.76
C THR A 103 3.82 -16.15 -17.86
N VAL A 104 2.67 -15.49 -17.82
CA VAL A 104 2.28 -14.40 -18.72
C VAL A 104 2.08 -13.12 -17.91
N ARG A 105 2.11 -11.98 -18.56
CA ARG A 105 1.76 -10.70 -17.95
C ARG A 105 0.39 -10.27 -18.41
N LEU A 106 -0.49 -9.98 -17.47
CA LEU A 106 -1.79 -9.39 -17.73
C LEU A 106 -1.76 -7.91 -17.39
N ASP A 107 -2.35 -7.10 -18.26
CA ASP A 107 -2.57 -5.68 -18.02
C ASP A 107 -3.44 -5.48 -16.77
N GLY A 108 -3.17 -4.43 -16.00
CA GLY A 108 -3.92 -4.15 -14.78
C GLY A 108 -5.42 -3.95 -15.00
N LYS A 109 -5.82 -3.41 -16.16
CA LYS A 109 -7.25 -3.26 -16.52
C LYS A 109 -7.96 -4.59 -16.76
N GLU A 110 -7.21 -5.61 -17.18
CA GLU A 110 -7.73 -6.98 -17.33
C GLU A 110 -7.73 -7.73 -16.00
N PHE A 111 -6.67 -7.59 -15.21
CA PHE A 111 -6.43 -8.36 -14.00
C PHE A 111 -7.25 -7.86 -12.81
N LEU A 112 -7.19 -6.56 -12.50
CA LEU A 112 -7.74 -5.98 -11.28
C LEU A 112 -9.26 -6.16 -11.11
N PRO A 113 -10.11 -6.11 -12.17
CA PRO A 113 -11.55 -6.35 -12.03
C PRO A 113 -11.91 -7.77 -11.57
N LYS A 114 -11.02 -8.74 -11.75
CA LYS A 114 -11.19 -10.12 -11.28
C LYS A 114 -10.51 -10.33 -9.91
N PHE A 115 -9.37 -9.69 -9.71
CA PHE A 115 -8.53 -9.85 -8.54
C PHE A 115 -9.07 -9.11 -7.32
N LEU A 116 -9.44 -7.82 -7.47
CA LEU A 116 -9.82 -6.99 -6.32
C LEU A 116 -11.10 -7.46 -5.61
N PRO A 117 -12.18 -7.87 -6.31
CA PRO A 117 -13.34 -8.45 -5.61
C PRO A 117 -12.99 -9.73 -4.84
N ALA A 118 -12.13 -10.59 -5.41
CA ALA A 118 -11.69 -11.81 -4.72
C ALA A 118 -10.80 -11.50 -3.51
N LEU A 119 -9.95 -10.48 -3.59
CA LEU A 119 -9.17 -9.99 -2.44
C LEU A 119 -10.10 -9.47 -1.34
N VAL A 120 -11.11 -8.68 -1.67
CA VAL A 120 -12.09 -8.18 -0.70
C VAL A 120 -12.80 -9.32 0.01
N GLU A 121 -13.25 -10.33 -0.73
CA GLU A 121 -13.91 -11.50 -0.13
C GLU A 121 -12.97 -12.26 0.81
N HIS A 122 -11.73 -12.51 0.38
CA HIS A 122 -10.72 -13.16 1.21
C HIS A 122 -10.45 -12.35 2.50
N LEU A 123 -10.25 -11.03 2.38
CA LEU A 123 -10.04 -10.16 3.56
C LEU A 123 -11.26 -10.17 4.49
N ARG A 124 -12.47 -10.28 3.94
CA ARG A 124 -13.72 -10.39 4.72
C ARG A 124 -13.80 -11.71 5.47
N GLU A 125 -13.51 -12.83 4.82
CA GLU A 125 -13.45 -14.16 5.43
C GLU A 125 -12.43 -14.21 6.58
N LYS A 126 -11.27 -13.58 6.40
CA LYS A 126 -10.23 -13.46 7.43
C LYS A 126 -10.56 -12.43 8.53
N LYS A 127 -11.61 -11.63 8.38
CA LYS A 127 -11.98 -10.51 9.26
C LYS A 127 -10.90 -9.42 9.31
N TRP A 128 -10.21 -9.23 8.19
CA TRP A 128 -9.17 -8.23 8.01
C TRP A 128 -9.62 -7.02 7.19
N LEU A 129 -10.76 -7.08 6.50
CA LEU A 129 -11.21 -6.03 5.56
C LEU A 129 -11.24 -4.65 6.21
N ASP A 130 -11.89 -4.51 7.36
CA ASP A 130 -11.99 -3.25 8.11
C ASP A 130 -10.66 -2.78 8.69
N LYS A 131 -9.67 -3.67 8.72
CA LYS A 131 -8.31 -3.42 9.19
C LYS A 131 -7.30 -3.32 8.05
N THR A 132 -7.76 -3.15 6.82
CA THR A 132 -6.88 -3.07 5.65
C THR A 132 -6.94 -1.67 5.05
N VAL A 133 -5.77 -1.12 4.73
CA VAL A 133 -5.60 0.08 3.91
C VAL A 133 -4.88 -0.28 2.61
N PHE A 134 -5.29 0.33 1.51
CA PHE A 134 -4.91 -0.08 0.17
C PHE A 134 -4.29 1.07 -0.63
N HIS A 135 -3.00 0.97 -0.92
CA HIS A 135 -2.29 1.95 -1.74
C HIS A 135 -2.62 1.83 -3.22
N ILE A 136 -2.76 2.98 -3.87
CA ILE A 136 -2.93 3.09 -5.32
C ILE A 136 -1.56 3.17 -5.98
N CYS A 137 -0.79 4.23 -5.65
CA CYS A 137 0.55 4.47 -6.17
C CYS A 137 1.45 4.98 -5.04
N ASP A 138 2.09 6.13 -5.21
CA ASP A 138 2.89 6.80 -4.18
C ASP A 138 2.98 8.29 -4.51
N GLU A 139 2.88 9.13 -3.51
CA GLU A 139 3.09 10.59 -3.56
C GLU A 139 2.56 11.29 -4.84
N PRO A 140 1.24 11.21 -5.18
CA PRO A 140 0.72 12.00 -6.29
C PRO A 140 0.93 13.50 -6.05
N SER A 141 1.31 14.19 -7.11
CA SER A 141 1.63 15.61 -7.10
C SER A 141 0.77 16.40 -8.13
N ASN A 142 0.83 17.72 -8.14
CA ASN A 142 0.01 18.52 -9.03
C ASN A 142 0.14 18.18 -10.53
N HIS A 143 1.27 17.62 -10.95
CA HIS A 143 1.51 17.32 -12.38
C HIS A 143 1.09 15.92 -12.81
N ASN A 144 0.79 15.03 -11.88
CA ASN A 144 0.36 13.64 -12.17
C ASN A 144 -0.91 13.22 -11.42
N VAL A 145 -1.55 14.11 -10.68
CA VAL A 145 -2.74 13.78 -9.89
C VAL A 145 -3.92 13.34 -10.76
N MET A 146 -4.07 13.83 -11.99
CA MET A 146 -5.21 13.43 -12.84
C MET A 146 -5.14 11.96 -13.22
N PRO A 147 -4.05 11.41 -13.82
CA PRO A 147 -3.96 9.98 -14.06
C PRO A 147 -3.93 9.13 -12.76
N TRP A 148 -3.44 9.68 -11.64
CA TRP A 148 -3.58 9.02 -10.35
C TRP A 148 -5.05 8.89 -9.92
N ARG A 149 -5.86 9.96 -10.10
CA ARG A 149 -7.31 9.93 -9.83
C ARG A 149 -8.01 8.86 -10.66
N GLU A 150 -7.66 8.74 -11.95
CA GLU A 150 -8.20 7.70 -12.84
C GLU A 150 -7.89 6.30 -12.31
N ALA A 151 -6.65 6.06 -11.83
CA ALA A 151 -6.26 4.78 -11.23
C ALA A 151 -7.02 4.52 -9.91
N SER A 152 -7.16 5.53 -9.06
CA SER A 152 -7.91 5.44 -7.80
C SER A 152 -9.41 5.17 -8.05
N ASP A 153 -10.02 5.87 -9.01
CA ASP A 153 -11.42 5.68 -9.40
C ASP A 153 -11.64 4.26 -9.97
N PHE A 154 -10.68 3.76 -10.75
CA PHE A 154 -10.73 2.39 -11.28
C PHE A 154 -10.68 1.33 -10.17
N VAL A 155 -9.80 1.50 -9.19
CA VAL A 155 -9.75 0.61 -8.00
C VAL A 155 -11.08 0.66 -7.25
N HIS A 156 -11.62 1.85 -7.01
CA HIS A 156 -12.89 2.00 -6.30
C HIS A 156 -14.07 1.37 -7.05
N GLN A 157 -14.08 1.44 -8.38
CA GLN A 157 -15.08 0.75 -9.20
C GLN A 157 -15.00 -0.78 -9.07
N CYS A 158 -13.78 -1.33 -8.97
CA CYS A 158 -13.59 -2.77 -8.82
C CYS A 158 -13.86 -3.27 -7.39
N ALA A 159 -13.57 -2.46 -6.37
CA ALA A 159 -13.65 -2.84 -4.96
C ALA A 159 -13.93 -1.60 -4.08
N PRO A 160 -15.17 -1.12 -4.02
CA PRO A 160 -15.53 0.09 -3.28
C PRO A 160 -15.36 -0.02 -1.76
N GLU A 161 -15.23 -1.23 -1.23
CA GLU A 161 -15.02 -1.49 0.19
C GLU A 161 -13.57 -1.30 0.64
N LEU A 162 -12.61 -1.26 -0.28
CA LEU A 162 -11.21 -1.04 0.09
C LEU A 162 -10.98 0.41 0.51
N ARG A 163 -10.45 0.60 1.70
CA ARG A 163 -10.02 1.92 2.20
C ARG A 163 -8.73 2.33 1.53
N ARG A 164 -8.80 3.32 0.64
CA ARG A 164 -7.64 3.79 -0.13
C ARG A 164 -6.78 4.72 0.72
N ILE A 165 -5.49 4.56 0.61
CA ILE A 165 -4.46 5.35 1.28
C ILE A 165 -3.36 5.70 0.29
N ASP A 166 -2.83 6.90 0.35
CA ASP A 166 -1.55 7.25 -0.26
C ASP A 166 -0.88 8.40 0.51
N ALA A 167 0.44 8.43 0.47
CA ALA A 167 1.21 9.64 0.75
C ALA A 167 0.88 10.69 -0.33
N ILE A 168 0.72 11.95 0.04
CA ILE A 168 0.22 12.98 -0.86
C ILE A 168 1.10 14.23 -0.90
N GLU A 169 1.36 14.73 -2.11
CA GLU A 169 2.07 15.99 -2.40
C GLU A 169 1.13 17.05 -3.00
N THR A 170 -0.18 16.84 -2.95
CA THR A 170 -1.22 17.74 -3.43
C THR A 170 -2.53 17.53 -2.71
N THR A 171 -3.36 18.56 -2.62
CA THR A 171 -4.72 18.46 -2.08
C THR A 171 -5.76 18.01 -3.12
N HIS A 172 -5.39 17.86 -4.40
CA HIS A 172 -6.33 17.51 -5.46
C HIS A 172 -6.71 16.02 -5.52
N CYS A 173 -6.14 15.18 -4.63
CA CYS A 173 -6.51 13.76 -4.47
C CYS A 173 -7.50 13.49 -3.32
N LEU A 174 -7.87 14.52 -2.56
CA LEU A 174 -8.56 14.42 -1.27
C LEU A 174 -9.92 13.72 -1.29
N ASP A 175 -10.66 13.87 -2.37
CA ASP A 175 -11.98 13.23 -2.57
C ASP A 175 -11.89 11.79 -3.09
N ARG A 176 -10.68 11.23 -3.17
CA ARG A 176 -10.37 9.89 -3.70
C ARG A 176 -9.63 8.98 -2.73
N LEU A 177 -9.48 9.41 -1.48
CA LEU A 177 -8.84 8.65 -0.42
C LEU A 177 -9.69 8.66 0.84
N GLU A 178 -9.71 7.56 1.53
CA GLU A 178 -10.28 7.43 2.87
C GLU A 178 -9.25 7.76 3.94
N VAL A 179 -7.97 7.48 3.67
CA VAL A 179 -6.85 7.78 4.56
C VAL A 179 -5.81 8.63 3.83
N TRP A 180 -5.48 9.77 4.39
CA TRP A 180 -4.53 10.72 3.83
C TRP A 180 -3.21 10.69 4.59
N VAL A 181 -2.10 10.72 3.87
CA VAL A 181 -0.78 10.75 4.49
C VAL A 181 0.03 11.94 3.94
N PRO A 182 -0.25 13.19 4.37
CA PRO A 182 0.55 14.34 4.00
C PRO A 182 1.89 14.36 4.71
N LYS A 183 2.87 15.04 4.11
CA LYS A 183 4.11 15.40 4.80
C LYS A 183 3.82 16.35 5.96
N LEU A 184 4.54 16.17 7.05
CA LEU A 184 4.39 17.01 8.24
C LEU A 184 4.54 18.51 7.94
N ASN A 185 5.47 18.90 7.07
CA ASN A 185 5.67 20.29 6.67
C ASN A 185 4.53 20.89 5.81
N HIS A 186 3.62 20.08 5.28
CA HIS A 186 2.45 20.55 4.55
C HIS A 186 1.29 20.96 5.46
N LEU A 187 1.30 20.56 6.72
CA LEU A 187 0.18 20.81 7.65
C LEU A 187 -0.19 22.29 7.72
N SER A 188 0.79 23.18 7.90
CA SER A 188 0.53 24.60 8.01
C SER A 188 0.03 25.20 6.70
N THR A 189 0.48 24.70 5.55
CA THR A 189 0.11 25.22 4.23
C THR A 189 -1.30 24.84 3.82
N TRP A 190 -1.74 23.64 4.18
CA TRP A 190 -3.02 23.07 3.72
C TRP A 190 -3.98 22.74 4.89
N GLN A 191 -3.78 23.40 6.02
CA GLN A 191 -4.55 23.12 7.25
C GLN A 191 -6.07 23.11 7.00
N ASN A 192 -6.61 24.11 6.32
CA ASN A 192 -8.05 24.20 6.06
C ASN A 192 -8.59 23.00 5.27
N ALA A 193 -7.82 22.52 4.28
CA ALA A 193 -8.20 21.35 3.49
C ALA A 193 -8.21 20.07 4.35
N TYR A 194 -7.23 19.93 5.22
CA TYR A 194 -7.14 18.77 6.13
C TYR A 194 -8.24 18.77 7.18
N GLU A 195 -8.54 19.93 7.79
CA GLU A 195 -9.64 20.06 8.74
C GLU A 195 -10.99 19.75 8.09
N GLU A 196 -11.19 20.18 6.83
CA GLU A 196 -12.40 19.84 6.08
C GLU A 196 -12.51 18.34 5.82
N ALA A 197 -11.42 17.68 5.47
CA ALA A 197 -11.39 16.23 5.28
C ALA A 197 -11.71 15.47 6.56
N GLN A 198 -11.11 15.84 7.67
CA GLN A 198 -11.41 15.24 8.96
C GLN A 198 -12.89 15.43 9.35
N ARG A 199 -13.48 16.60 9.07
CA ARG A 199 -14.92 16.83 9.29
C ARG A 199 -15.80 15.93 8.41
N ARG A 200 -15.32 15.51 7.25
CA ARG A 200 -15.99 14.55 6.36
C ARG A 200 -15.77 13.09 6.76
N GLY A 201 -14.96 12.83 7.78
CA GLY A 201 -14.69 11.49 8.28
C GLY A 201 -13.46 10.81 7.68
N ASN A 202 -12.62 11.56 6.92
CA ASN A 202 -11.36 11.02 6.47
C ASN A 202 -10.38 10.87 7.63
N GLU A 203 -9.62 9.79 7.60
CA GLU A 203 -8.52 9.57 8.53
C GLU A 203 -7.26 10.25 8.01
N MET A 204 -6.46 10.80 8.90
CA MET A 204 -5.22 11.48 8.55
C MET A 204 -4.05 10.89 9.32
N TRP A 205 -3.04 10.48 8.58
CA TRP A 205 -1.73 10.13 9.10
C TRP A 205 -0.73 11.19 8.65
N LEU A 206 0.47 11.13 9.16
CA LEU A 206 1.55 12.05 8.79
C LEU A 206 2.81 11.25 8.53
N TYR A 207 3.60 11.71 7.58
CA TYR A 207 4.92 11.15 7.39
C TYR A 207 5.98 12.25 7.34
N THR A 208 7.20 11.83 7.65
CA THR A 208 8.39 12.68 7.56
C THR A 208 9.40 12.01 6.65
N VAL A 209 10.16 12.83 5.93
CA VAL A 209 11.28 12.36 5.12
C VAL A 209 12.58 12.94 5.67
N GLY A 210 13.72 12.31 5.39
CA GLY A 210 15.02 12.76 5.87
C GLY A 210 15.51 14.11 5.31
N ILE A 211 14.63 14.87 4.64
CA ILE A 211 14.92 16.19 4.06
C ILE A 211 14.07 17.21 4.82
N PHE A 212 14.51 17.58 6.02
CA PHE A 212 13.98 18.76 6.67
C PHE A 212 14.73 19.98 6.18
N GLN A 213 14.01 20.95 5.60
CA GLN A 213 14.57 22.24 5.22
C GLN A 213 14.90 23.03 6.50
N GLY A 214 16.15 23.28 6.73
CA GLY A 214 16.63 24.02 7.90
C GLY A 214 18.13 23.91 8.11
N GLY A 215 18.84 23.17 7.28
CA GLY A 215 20.28 22.99 7.31
C GLY A 215 20.78 22.07 6.22
N SER A 216 22.04 22.16 5.90
CA SER A 216 22.71 21.39 4.84
C SER A 216 22.93 19.91 5.15
N LEU A 217 22.34 19.38 6.23
CA LEU A 217 22.46 17.98 6.60
C LEU A 217 21.07 17.34 6.67
N PRO A 218 20.88 16.13 6.08
CA PRO A 218 19.67 15.36 6.30
C PRO A 218 19.59 15.06 7.80
N ASN A 219 18.60 15.65 8.46
CA ASN A 219 18.41 15.45 9.89
C ASN A 219 17.81 14.06 10.13
N LYS A 220 18.67 13.07 10.29
CA LYS A 220 18.30 11.73 10.76
C LYS A 220 18.27 11.64 12.28
N THR A 221 18.60 12.73 12.95
CA THR A 221 18.49 12.82 14.40
C THR A 221 17.14 13.43 14.76
N VAL A 222 16.49 12.86 15.74
CA VAL A 222 15.31 13.43 16.35
C VAL A 222 15.76 14.73 17.05
N ASP A 223 15.49 15.87 16.41
CA ASP A 223 15.79 17.16 17.00
C ASP A 223 14.61 17.54 17.92
N VAL A 224 14.90 17.81 19.18
CA VAL A 224 13.90 18.15 20.20
C VAL A 224 12.94 19.28 19.76
N PRO A 225 13.39 20.34 19.06
CA PRO A 225 12.50 21.36 18.52
C PRO A 225 11.48 20.87 17.49
N LEU A 226 11.69 19.71 16.85
CA LEU A 226 10.75 19.11 15.90
C LEU A 226 9.67 18.28 16.59
N ILE A 227 9.85 17.94 17.85
CA ILE A 227 8.88 17.19 18.65
C ILE A 227 7.90 18.15 19.34
N ASP A 228 8.34 19.36 19.64
CA ASP A 228 7.58 20.38 20.38
C ASP A 228 6.83 21.36 19.45
N SER A 229 6.96 21.24 18.13
CA SER A 229 6.29 22.06 17.12
C SER A 229 5.14 21.32 16.44
#